data_939f94a3bdee872c76b31395accf07ce
#
_entry.id   939f94a3bdee872c76b31395accf07ce
#
_cell.length_a   1.000
_cell.length_b   1.000
_cell.length_c   1.000
_cell.angle_alpha   90.00
_cell.angle_beta   90.00
_cell.angle_gamma   90.00
#
_symmetry.space_group_name_H-M   'P 1'
#
loop_
_entity.id
_entity.type
_entity.pdbx_description
1 polymer ?
#
loop_
_entity_poly.entity_id
_entity_poly.type
_entity_poly.pdbx_seq_one_letter_code
_entity_poly.pdbx_strand_id
1 'polypeptide(L)'
;MYEALVITPVKDSLNTTIETIRSIRNSTGNFHYCIFNDFSSDETTNELKALSIQYDFELINLSEITDTPSPNYRLVLQMAQQKALELKVPLIIIESDVEIKSNTIEELIRQSRSLPDCGMVASITKDLEGKINFPYLNFRSLNKEIIKTRHSLSFCCTLLATKLLMQYDFKLLSIEKHWYDVSISRKSLQLGLNNYLLMTEGVLHKPHSSRPWKQLKYKNPMKYYYQKLVKRLDRI
;
A
#
# COMPACT_ATOMS: atom_id res chain seq x y z
N MET A 1 21.94 -4.52 -8.40
CA MET A 1 20.67 -4.21 -9.12
C MET A 1 19.56 -4.48 -8.15
N TYR A 2 18.61 -3.56 -7.94
CA TYR A 2 17.47 -3.74 -7.02
C TYR A 2 16.58 -4.89 -7.47
N GLU A 3 15.89 -5.52 -6.51
CA GLU A 3 14.94 -6.60 -6.74
C GLU A 3 13.47 -6.13 -6.61
N ALA A 4 13.25 -4.96 -6.00
CA ALA A 4 11.95 -4.30 -5.90
C ALA A 4 12.10 -2.78 -5.75
N LEU A 5 11.07 -2.04 -6.13
CA LEU A 5 10.82 -0.68 -5.66
C LEU A 5 9.81 -0.76 -4.51
N VAL A 6 10.18 -0.24 -3.34
CA VAL A 6 9.27 -0.10 -2.20
C VAL A 6 8.83 1.34 -2.10
N ILE A 7 7.54 1.60 -1.90
CA ILE A 7 7.04 2.95 -1.68
C ILE A 7 6.17 3.05 -0.43
N THR A 8 6.23 4.21 0.23
CA THR A 8 5.32 4.59 1.31
C THR A 8 4.71 5.97 1.00
N PRO A 9 3.41 6.05 0.68
CA PRO A 9 2.69 7.31 0.59
C PRO A 9 2.44 7.89 1.98
N VAL A 10 2.76 9.15 2.19
CA VAL A 10 2.64 9.83 3.49
C VAL A 10 1.80 11.10 3.35
N LYS A 11 0.82 11.23 4.24
CA LYS A 11 0.10 12.48 4.52
C LYS A 11 -0.03 12.63 6.03
N ASP A 12 0.86 13.43 6.61
CA ASP A 12 0.97 13.57 8.06
C ASP A 12 1.18 12.22 8.80
N SER A 13 0.67 12.02 10.01
CA SER A 13 0.82 10.76 10.77
C SER A 13 2.28 10.36 11.05
N LEU A 14 3.09 11.35 11.41
CA LEU A 14 4.55 11.21 11.55
C LEU A 14 4.97 10.02 12.41
N ASN A 15 4.34 9.81 13.57
CA ASN A 15 4.72 8.75 14.52
C ASN A 15 4.65 7.35 13.88
N THR A 16 3.52 7.02 13.24
CA THR A 16 3.36 5.72 12.56
C THR A 16 4.28 5.60 11.35
N THR A 17 4.49 6.71 10.62
CA THR A 17 5.41 6.77 9.49
C THR A 17 6.85 6.43 9.90
N ILE A 18 7.34 6.96 11.03
CA ILE A 18 8.67 6.65 11.56
C ILE A 18 8.80 5.15 11.87
N GLU A 19 7.79 4.55 12.50
CA GLU A 19 7.79 3.11 12.79
C GLU A 19 7.79 2.27 11.51
N THR A 20 7.00 2.67 10.50
CA THR A 20 7.01 2.05 9.17
C THR A 20 8.39 2.13 8.51
N ILE A 21 9.02 3.32 8.48
CA ILE A 21 10.37 3.52 7.92
C ILE A 21 11.38 2.59 8.59
N ARG A 22 11.39 2.56 9.94
CA ARG A 22 12.29 1.72 10.71
C ARG A 22 12.09 0.23 10.39
N SER A 23 10.86 -0.22 10.31
CA SER A 23 10.56 -1.62 10.01
C SER A 23 11.00 -2.00 8.59
N ILE A 24 10.80 -1.12 7.60
CA ILE A 24 11.26 -1.33 6.22
C ILE A 24 12.78 -1.38 6.16
N ARG A 25 13.48 -0.45 6.82
CA ARG A 25 14.94 -0.41 6.77
C ARG A 25 15.63 -1.53 7.55
N ASN A 26 14.94 -2.09 8.53
CA ASN A 26 15.39 -3.30 9.24
C ASN A 26 15.03 -4.60 8.52
N SER A 27 14.37 -4.53 7.36
CA SER A 27 14.01 -5.73 6.60
C SER A 27 15.13 -6.17 5.66
N THR A 28 15.14 -7.49 5.36
CA THR A 28 16.04 -8.08 4.38
C THR A 28 15.56 -7.85 2.96
N GLY A 29 16.48 -7.95 2.00
CA GLY A 29 16.20 -7.76 0.58
C GLY A 29 16.94 -6.57 -0.02
N ASN A 30 17.11 -6.59 -1.33
CA ASN A 30 17.76 -5.51 -2.07
C ASN A 30 16.72 -4.68 -2.83
N PHE A 31 16.29 -3.59 -2.23
CA PHE A 31 15.21 -2.75 -2.78
C PHE A 31 15.58 -1.26 -2.77
N HIS A 32 15.01 -0.54 -3.72
CA HIS A 32 15.01 0.91 -3.69
C HIS A 32 13.80 1.40 -2.90
N TYR A 33 14.00 2.31 -1.93
CA TYR A 33 12.91 2.81 -1.08
C TYR A 33 12.64 4.28 -1.35
N CYS A 34 11.35 4.60 -1.65
CA CYS A 34 10.88 5.96 -1.86
C CYS A 34 9.72 6.29 -0.91
N ILE A 35 9.72 7.50 -0.38
CA ILE A 35 8.59 8.07 0.34
C ILE A 35 8.00 9.20 -0.49
N PHE A 36 6.68 9.15 -0.72
CA PHE A 36 5.93 10.19 -1.37
C PHE A 36 5.21 11.03 -0.32
N ASN A 37 5.69 12.26 -0.09
CA ASN A 37 5.10 13.20 0.84
C ASN A 37 4.00 14.00 0.12
N ASP A 38 2.75 13.75 0.46
CA ASP A 38 1.57 14.34 -0.18
C ASP A 38 1.07 15.57 0.59
N PHE A 39 1.80 16.69 0.50
CA PHE A 39 1.43 17.96 1.13
C PHE A 39 1.26 17.84 2.66
N SER A 40 2.13 17.11 3.33
CA SER A 40 2.14 17.09 4.80
C SER A 40 2.53 18.46 5.38
N SER A 41 2.30 18.64 6.67
CA SER A 41 2.72 19.83 7.40
C SER A 41 4.24 20.06 7.32
N ASP A 42 4.67 21.29 7.55
CA ASP A 42 6.10 21.64 7.56
C ASP A 42 6.88 20.81 8.58
N GLU A 43 6.29 20.56 9.74
CA GLU A 43 6.88 19.68 10.76
C GLU A 43 7.15 18.28 10.20
N THR A 44 6.13 17.64 9.63
CA THR A 44 6.27 16.30 9.03
C THR A 44 7.26 16.31 7.88
N THR A 45 7.20 17.34 7.02
CA THR A 45 8.09 17.46 5.85
C THR A 45 9.55 17.61 6.28
N ASN A 46 9.84 18.44 7.28
CA ASN A 46 11.20 18.65 7.78
C ASN A 46 11.75 17.38 8.46
N GLU A 47 10.92 16.69 9.22
CA GLU A 47 11.32 15.42 9.83
C GLU A 47 11.58 14.34 8.78
N LEU A 48 10.74 14.21 7.74
CA LEU A 48 10.98 13.29 6.62
C LEU A 48 12.29 13.59 5.87
N LYS A 49 12.68 14.87 5.75
CA LYS A 49 13.99 15.25 5.17
C LYS A 49 15.15 14.77 6.03
N ALA A 50 15.06 14.92 7.35
CA ALA A 50 16.09 14.43 8.26
C ALA A 50 16.18 12.89 8.23
N LEU A 51 15.04 12.21 8.27
CA LEU A 51 14.93 10.76 8.21
C LEU A 51 15.42 10.19 6.88
N SER A 52 15.27 10.92 5.76
CA SER A 52 15.73 10.45 4.45
C SER A 52 17.26 10.27 4.41
N ILE A 53 17.98 11.14 5.09
CA ILE A 53 19.44 11.04 5.23
C ILE A 53 19.81 9.91 6.19
N GLN A 54 19.11 9.83 7.34
CA GLN A 54 19.40 8.83 8.37
C GLN A 54 19.14 7.39 7.90
N TYR A 55 18.06 7.20 7.16
CA TYR A 55 17.57 5.88 6.73
C TYR A 55 17.78 5.61 5.24
N ASP A 56 18.49 6.46 4.51
CA ASP A 56 18.87 6.28 3.11
C ASP A 56 17.68 5.95 2.19
N PHE A 57 16.61 6.77 2.21
CA PHE A 57 15.50 6.66 1.28
C PHE A 57 15.34 7.92 0.41
N GLU A 58 14.77 7.74 -0.77
CA GLU A 58 14.42 8.85 -1.64
C GLU A 58 13.13 9.52 -1.15
N LEU A 59 13.19 10.81 -0.83
CA LEU A 59 12.02 11.60 -0.48
C LEU A 59 11.53 12.38 -1.70
N ILE A 60 10.27 12.19 -2.05
CA ILE A 60 9.60 12.87 -3.15
C ILE A 60 8.49 13.74 -2.57
N ASN A 61 8.67 15.07 -2.58
CA ASN A 61 7.64 16.02 -2.15
C ASN A 61 6.71 16.34 -3.31
N LEU A 62 5.44 15.97 -3.23
CA LEU A 62 4.48 16.21 -4.29
C LEU A 62 4.19 17.71 -4.49
N SER A 63 4.38 18.53 -3.45
CA SER A 63 4.30 20.00 -3.57
C SER A 63 5.34 20.64 -4.54
N GLU A 64 6.40 19.90 -4.86
CA GLU A 64 7.40 20.31 -5.85
C GLU A 64 7.04 19.87 -7.30
N ILE A 65 5.98 19.05 -7.44
CA ILE A 65 5.59 18.38 -8.70
C ILE A 65 4.22 18.85 -9.19
N THR A 66 3.30 19.15 -8.27
CA THR A 66 1.93 19.56 -8.59
C THR A 66 1.41 20.57 -7.59
N ASP A 67 0.53 21.48 -8.08
CA ASP A 67 -0.22 22.42 -7.24
C ASP A 67 -1.55 21.82 -6.72
N THR A 68 -1.89 20.61 -7.13
CA THR A 68 -3.12 19.93 -6.70
C THR A 68 -3.00 19.53 -5.23
N PRO A 69 -3.90 19.99 -4.35
CA PRO A 69 -3.85 19.64 -2.95
C PRO A 69 -4.14 18.14 -2.73
N SER A 70 -3.61 17.59 -1.61
CA SER A 70 -3.90 16.20 -1.20
C SER A 70 -5.42 15.91 -1.18
N PRO A 71 -5.86 14.71 -1.64
CA PRO A 71 -5.06 13.50 -1.87
C PRO A 71 -4.58 13.30 -3.31
N ASN A 72 -3.29 13.03 -3.49
CA ASN A 72 -2.67 12.78 -4.78
C ASN A 72 -2.28 11.31 -5.00
N TYR A 73 -2.97 10.37 -4.37
CA TYR A 73 -2.58 8.96 -4.37
C TYR A 73 -2.51 8.35 -5.79
N ARG A 74 -3.35 8.83 -6.73
CA ARG A 74 -3.28 8.43 -8.14
C ARG A 74 -1.95 8.84 -8.78
N LEU A 75 -1.50 10.07 -8.53
CA LEU A 75 -0.21 10.57 -9.02
C LEU A 75 0.95 9.74 -8.45
N VAL A 76 0.91 9.43 -7.14
CA VAL A 76 1.90 8.55 -6.50
C VAL A 76 1.98 7.21 -7.22
N LEU A 77 0.84 6.57 -7.49
CA LEU A 77 0.80 5.27 -8.17
C LEU A 77 1.38 5.34 -9.59
N GLN A 78 1.09 6.41 -10.34
CA GLN A 78 1.62 6.61 -11.69
C GLN A 78 3.14 6.80 -11.69
N MET A 79 3.65 7.65 -10.80
CA MET A 79 5.09 7.87 -10.66
C MET A 79 5.82 6.61 -10.20
N ALA A 80 5.25 5.90 -9.22
CA ALA A 80 5.81 4.65 -8.73
C ALA A 80 5.83 3.55 -9.81
N GLN A 81 4.75 3.43 -10.62
CA GLN A 81 4.74 2.51 -11.75
C GLN A 81 5.84 2.84 -12.76
N GLN A 82 5.95 4.11 -13.16
CA GLN A 82 6.98 4.52 -14.10
C GLN A 82 8.38 4.15 -13.58
N LYS A 83 8.69 4.50 -12.33
CA LYS A 83 9.97 4.22 -11.70
C LYS A 83 10.24 2.72 -11.59
N ALA A 84 9.25 1.91 -11.21
CA ALA A 84 9.38 0.46 -11.15
C ALA A 84 9.67 -0.16 -12.52
N LEU A 85 9.03 0.34 -13.58
CA LEU A 85 9.27 -0.11 -14.96
C LEU A 85 10.66 0.29 -15.47
N GLU A 86 11.13 1.50 -15.15
CA GLU A 86 12.49 1.95 -15.48
C GLU A 86 13.56 1.06 -14.80
N LEU A 87 13.34 0.71 -13.53
CA LEU A 87 14.19 -0.20 -12.77
C LEU A 87 14.01 -1.68 -13.17
N LYS A 88 12.95 -2.02 -13.92
CA LYS A 88 12.56 -3.38 -14.32
C LYS A 88 12.28 -4.32 -13.14
N VAL A 89 11.67 -3.79 -12.09
CA VAL A 89 11.37 -4.51 -10.85
C VAL A 89 9.88 -4.45 -10.49
N PRO A 90 9.36 -5.35 -9.62
CA PRO A 90 8.04 -5.20 -9.03
C PRO A 90 7.94 -3.98 -8.12
N LEU A 91 6.73 -3.49 -7.93
CA LEU A 91 6.39 -2.40 -7.03
C LEU A 91 5.79 -2.95 -5.74
N ILE A 92 6.35 -2.62 -4.59
CA ILE A 92 5.80 -2.92 -3.27
C ILE A 92 5.26 -1.63 -2.66
N ILE A 93 4.00 -1.64 -2.26
CA ILE A 93 3.35 -0.54 -1.56
C ILE A 93 3.22 -0.93 -0.11
N ILE A 94 3.69 -0.08 0.81
CA ILE A 94 3.54 -0.23 2.24
C ILE A 94 2.98 1.09 2.78
N GLU A 95 1.76 1.06 3.36
CA GLU A 95 1.13 2.25 3.93
C GLU A 95 1.87 2.73 5.19
N SER A 96 1.75 4.04 5.50
CA SER A 96 2.49 4.74 6.56
C SER A 96 2.06 4.38 8.00
N ASP A 97 1.16 3.43 8.16
CA ASP A 97 0.67 2.87 9.43
C ASP A 97 0.87 1.34 9.52
N VAL A 98 1.83 0.83 8.76
CA VAL A 98 2.14 -0.60 8.69
C VAL A 98 3.57 -0.87 9.14
N GLU A 99 3.74 -1.77 10.11
CA GLU A 99 5.05 -2.31 10.47
C GLU A 99 5.19 -3.73 9.89
N ILE A 100 6.29 -3.94 9.18
CA ILE A 100 6.61 -5.22 8.55
C ILE A 100 7.62 -6.01 9.38
N LYS A 101 7.68 -7.32 9.15
CA LYS A 101 8.75 -8.18 9.70
C LYS A 101 10.01 -8.06 8.85
N SER A 102 11.14 -8.50 9.42
CA SER A 102 12.45 -8.44 8.76
C SER A 102 12.50 -9.17 7.42
N ASN A 103 11.74 -10.24 7.22
CA ASN A 103 11.73 -11.06 6.01
C ASN A 103 10.57 -10.72 5.05
N THR A 104 9.69 -9.77 5.39
CA THR A 104 8.43 -9.53 4.61
C THR A 104 8.70 -9.15 3.16
N ILE A 105 9.63 -8.24 2.89
CA ILE A 105 9.93 -7.77 1.53
C ILE A 105 10.52 -8.92 0.70
N GLU A 106 11.49 -9.63 1.23
CA GLU A 106 12.10 -10.78 0.57
C GLU A 106 11.07 -11.87 0.26
N GLU A 107 10.18 -12.16 1.21
CA GLU A 107 9.13 -13.14 1.04
C GLU A 107 8.10 -12.73 -0.04
N LEU A 108 7.67 -11.46 -0.07
CA LEU A 108 6.81 -10.95 -1.15
C LEU A 108 7.46 -11.11 -2.52
N ILE A 109 8.74 -10.78 -2.65
CA ILE A 109 9.50 -10.93 -3.89
C ILE A 109 9.60 -12.41 -4.29
N ARG A 110 9.97 -13.28 -3.35
CA ARG A 110 10.08 -14.72 -3.57
C ARG A 110 8.76 -15.33 -4.04
N GLN A 111 7.67 -15.00 -3.35
CA GLN A 111 6.33 -15.49 -3.69
C GLN A 111 5.84 -14.97 -5.03
N SER A 112 6.11 -13.71 -5.36
CA SER A 112 5.71 -13.15 -6.67
C SER A 112 6.36 -13.87 -7.85
N ARG A 113 7.56 -14.44 -7.65
CA ARG A 113 8.30 -15.19 -8.66
C ARG A 113 7.86 -16.66 -8.77
N SER A 114 7.46 -17.25 -7.64
CA SER A 114 7.12 -18.68 -7.56
C SER A 114 5.65 -19.01 -7.84
N LEU A 115 4.74 -18.07 -7.57
CA LEU A 115 3.31 -18.29 -7.70
C LEU A 115 2.84 -18.13 -9.16
N PRO A 116 2.01 -19.07 -9.67
CA PRO A 116 1.58 -19.05 -11.06
C PRO A 116 0.83 -17.76 -11.45
N ASP A 117 1.26 -17.15 -12.54
CA ASP A 117 0.64 -15.94 -13.11
C ASP A 117 0.39 -14.84 -12.08
N CYS A 118 1.33 -14.66 -11.16
CA CYS A 118 1.20 -13.65 -10.09
C CYS A 118 1.05 -12.25 -10.69
N GLY A 119 -0.07 -11.60 -10.38
CA GLY A 119 -0.31 -10.19 -10.65
C GLY A 119 -0.09 -9.36 -9.40
N MET A 120 -0.60 -9.84 -8.26
CA MET A 120 -0.45 -9.19 -6.97
C MET A 120 -0.24 -10.23 -5.86
N VAL A 121 0.58 -9.90 -4.88
CA VAL A 121 0.70 -10.66 -3.64
C VAL A 121 0.73 -9.71 -2.45
N ALA A 122 -0.13 -9.95 -1.45
CA ALA A 122 -0.25 -9.12 -0.26
C ALA A 122 0.00 -9.92 1.01
N SER A 123 0.51 -9.25 2.04
CA SER A 123 0.57 -9.80 3.39
C SER A 123 -0.74 -9.59 4.13
N ILE A 124 -1.16 -10.57 4.93
CA ILE A 124 -2.29 -10.43 5.84
C ILE A 124 -2.00 -9.36 6.89
N THR A 125 -3.00 -8.55 7.25
CA THR A 125 -2.87 -7.53 8.30
C THR A 125 -3.31 -8.07 9.65
N LYS A 126 -2.59 -7.71 10.70
CA LYS A 126 -2.88 -8.07 12.09
C LYS A 126 -2.85 -6.84 12.99
N ASP A 127 -3.60 -6.88 14.07
CA ASP A 127 -3.52 -5.90 15.15
C ASP A 127 -2.38 -6.24 16.15
N LEU A 128 -2.25 -5.41 17.20
CA LEU A 128 -1.26 -5.59 18.27
C LEU A 128 -1.42 -6.92 19.03
N GLU A 129 -2.63 -7.51 19.01
CA GLU A 129 -2.93 -8.79 19.64
C GLU A 129 -2.66 -9.98 18.70
N GLY A 130 -2.17 -9.72 17.48
CA GLY A 130 -1.90 -10.73 16.47
C GLY A 130 -3.14 -11.25 15.75
N LYS A 131 -4.32 -10.66 15.98
CA LYS A 131 -5.57 -11.03 15.33
C LYS A 131 -5.66 -10.36 13.95
N ILE A 132 -6.17 -11.11 12.96
CA ILE A 132 -6.42 -10.54 11.62
C ILE A 132 -7.39 -9.36 11.76
N ASN A 133 -6.98 -8.20 11.26
CA ASN A 133 -7.78 -6.98 11.31
C ASN A 133 -8.25 -6.53 9.91
N PHE A 134 -8.86 -5.35 9.85
CA PHE A 134 -9.22 -4.72 8.58
C PHE A 134 -7.96 -4.47 7.73
N PRO A 135 -7.99 -4.72 6.41
CA PRO A 135 -9.17 -5.02 5.57
C PRO A 135 -9.52 -6.51 5.43
N TYR A 136 -8.76 -7.42 6.00
CA TYR A 136 -8.81 -8.85 5.72
C TYR A 136 -9.67 -9.68 6.70
N LEU A 137 -10.67 -9.08 7.33
CA LEU A 137 -11.53 -9.74 8.33
C LEU A 137 -12.21 -11.03 7.81
N ASN A 138 -12.52 -11.08 6.52
CA ASN A 138 -13.19 -12.24 5.88
C ASN A 138 -12.29 -13.48 5.79
N PHE A 139 -10.99 -13.34 6.04
CA PHE A 139 -10.03 -14.45 5.96
C PHE A 139 -9.70 -15.06 7.32
N ARG A 140 -10.30 -14.59 8.42
CA ARG A 140 -9.99 -15.03 9.80
C ARG A 140 -10.15 -16.51 10.05
N SER A 141 -11.12 -17.16 9.39
CA SER A 141 -11.43 -18.57 9.59
C SER A 141 -10.66 -19.52 8.66
N LEU A 142 -9.84 -18.98 7.77
CA LEU A 142 -9.12 -19.79 6.79
C LEU A 142 -7.76 -20.21 7.35
N ASN A 143 -7.53 -21.52 7.36
CA ASN A 143 -6.26 -22.12 7.78
C ASN A 143 -5.45 -22.57 6.54
N LYS A 144 -4.90 -21.61 5.82
CA LYS A 144 -4.03 -21.82 4.65
C LYS A 144 -2.86 -20.86 4.73
N GLU A 145 -1.70 -21.27 4.25
CA GLU A 145 -0.51 -20.42 4.21
C GLU A 145 -0.62 -19.34 3.12
N ILE A 146 -1.13 -19.73 1.96
CA ILE A 146 -1.30 -18.86 0.79
C ILE A 146 -2.70 -19.06 0.23
N ILE A 147 -3.39 -17.98 -0.04
CA ILE A 147 -4.73 -17.98 -0.62
C ILE A 147 -4.71 -17.29 -1.98
N LYS A 148 -5.01 -18.04 -3.05
CA LYS A 148 -5.42 -17.43 -4.32
C LYS A 148 -6.81 -16.86 -4.15
N THR A 149 -7.00 -15.56 -4.40
CA THR A 149 -8.27 -14.88 -4.11
C THR A 149 -8.77 -14.05 -5.28
N ARG A 150 -10.10 -13.93 -5.37
CA ARG A 150 -10.79 -12.96 -6.24
C ARG A 150 -11.19 -11.69 -5.49
N HIS A 151 -11.02 -11.66 -4.17
CA HIS A 151 -11.20 -10.44 -3.40
C HIS A 151 -10.06 -9.46 -3.68
N SER A 152 -10.36 -8.20 -3.52
CA SER A 152 -9.36 -7.14 -3.66
C SER A 152 -8.31 -7.22 -2.57
N LEU A 153 -7.07 -6.97 -2.93
CA LEU A 153 -5.96 -6.85 -2.00
C LEU A 153 -5.77 -5.37 -1.66
N SER A 154 -5.65 -5.05 -0.38
CA SER A 154 -5.38 -3.69 0.09
C SER A 154 -3.90 -3.35 -0.04
N PHE A 155 -3.60 -2.09 -0.28
CA PHE A 155 -2.22 -1.60 -0.36
C PHE A 155 -1.52 -1.45 0.99
N CYS A 156 -2.09 -1.95 2.09
CA CYS A 156 -1.41 -1.95 3.39
C CYS A 156 0.02 -2.51 3.29
N CYS A 157 0.19 -3.69 2.67
CA CYS A 157 1.49 -4.26 2.32
C CYS A 157 1.31 -5.19 1.12
N THR A 158 1.56 -4.71 -0.08
CA THR A 158 1.23 -5.44 -1.32
C THR A 158 2.28 -5.22 -2.39
N LEU A 159 2.72 -6.31 -3.01
CA LEU A 159 3.55 -6.32 -4.20
C LEU A 159 2.67 -6.41 -5.46
N LEU A 160 2.95 -5.53 -6.42
CA LEU A 160 2.44 -5.53 -7.78
C LEU A 160 3.53 -6.08 -8.70
N ALA A 161 3.28 -7.22 -9.33
CA ALA A 161 4.27 -7.88 -10.17
C ALA A 161 4.59 -7.05 -11.43
N THR A 162 5.83 -7.10 -11.90
CA THR A 162 6.26 -6.38 -13.11
C THR A 162 5.36 -6.69 -14.32
N LYS A 163 4.89 -7.95 -14.45
CA LYS A 163 3.96 -8.37 -15.50
C LYS A 163 2.65 -7.56 -15.47
N LEU A 164 2.10 -7.27 -14.28
CA LEU A 164 0.92 -6.42 -14.12
C LEU A 164 1.23 -4.95 -14.48
N LEU A 165 2.36 -4.43 -14.00
CA LEU A 165 2.78 -3.06 -14.26
C LEU A 165 2.98 -2.80 -15.77
N MET A 166 3.48 -3.77 -16.51
CA MET A 166 3.66 -3.69 -17.98
C MET A 166 2.35 -3.77 -18.77
N GLN A 167 1.34 -4.46 -18.25
CA GLN A 167 0.07 -4.70 -18.96
C GLN A 167 -1.03 -3.70 -18.63
N TYR A 168 -0.89 -2.93 -17.57
CA TYR A 168 -1.89 -1.96 -17.15
C TYR A 168 -1.28 -0.60 -16.78
N ASP A 169 -1.50 0.40 -17.61
CA ASP A 169 -1.07 1.78 -17.37
C ASP A 169 -1.95 2.44 -16.29
N PHE A 170 -1.34 2.88 -15.19
CA PHE A 170 -2.03 3.56 -14.10
C PHE A 170 -2.52 4.97 -14.45
N LYS A 171 -2.17 5.51 -15.61
CA LYS A 171 -2.81 6.71 -16.18
C LYS A 171 -4.30 6.48 -16.46
N LEU A 172 -4.71 5.22 -16.67
CA LEU A 172 -6.10 4.82 -16.89
C LEU A 172 -6.92 4.71 -15.59
N LEU A 173 -6.32 4.87 -14.41
CA LEU A 173 -7.03 4.90 -13.14
C LEU A 173 -8.00 6.08 -13.09
N SER A 174 -9.22 5.83 -12.60
CA SER A 174 -10.27 6.85 -12.50
C SER A 174 -9.86 8.02 -11.60
N ILE A 175 -10.18 9.23 -12.00
CA ILE A 175 -9.99 10.44 -11.19
C ILE A 175 -11.06 10.53 -10.09
N GLU A 176 -12.26 10.03 -10.38
CA GLU A 176 -13.42 10.15 -9.49
C GLU A 176 -13.46 9.09 -8.38
N LYS A 177 -12.77 7.96 -8.58
CA LYS A 177 -12.79 6.81 -7.67
C LYS A 177 -11.43 6.65 -7.00
N HIS A 178 -11.42 6.66 -5.67
CA HIS A 178 -10.21 6.59 -4.85
C HIS A 178 -9.88 5.17 -4.32
N TRP A 179 -10.55 4.13 -4.83
CA TRP A 179 -10.35 2.73 -4.45
C TRP A 179 -9.40 2.04 -5.44
N TYR A 180 -8.17 2.55 -5.50
CA TYR A 180 -7.20 2.11 -6.50
C TYR A 180 -6.73 0.67 -6.29
N ASP A 181 -6.62 0.25 -5.03
CA ASP A 181 -6.31 -1.12 -4.62
C ASP A 181 -7.34 -2.10 -5.19
N VAL A 182 -8.62 -1.76 -5.10
CA VAL A 182 -9.71 -2.58 -5.66
C VAL A 182 -9.69 -2.56 -7.18
N SER A 183 -9.50 -1.38 -7.79
CA SER A 183 -9.47 -1.23 -9.25
C SER A 183 -8.32 -2.02 -9.86
N ILE A 184 -7.13 -1.95 -9.27
CA ILE A 184 -5.94 -2.66 -9.73
C ILE A 184 -6.07 -4.16 -9.48
N SER A 185 -6.62 -4.59 -8.32
CA SER A 185 -6.88 -6.00 -8.04
C SER A 185 -7.82 -6.63 -9.07
N ARG A 186 -8.90 -5.92 -9.45
CA ARG A 186 -9.83 -6.40 -10.49
C ARG A 186 -9.20 -6.44 -11.86
N LYS A 187 -8.41 -5.39 -12.19
CA LYS A 187 -7.72 -5.33 -13.47
C LYS A 187 -6.72 -6.47 -13.63
N SER A 188 -5.98 -6.80 -12.56
CA SER A 188 -5.11 -7.97 -12.52
C SER A 188 -5.84 -9.25 -12.93
N LEU A 189 -7.01 -9.52 -12.34
CA LEU A 189 -7.83 -10.68 -12.68
C LEU A 189 -8.38 -10.64 -14.11
N GLN A 190 -8.79 -9.47 -14.61
CA GLN A 190 -9.26 -9.27 -15.98
C GLN A 190 -8.17 -9.54 -17.04
N LEU A 191 -6.91 -9.32 -16.67
CA LEU A 191 -5.75 -9.62 -17.50
C LEU A 191 -5.32 -11.10 -17.43
N GLY A 192 -6.09 -11.94 -16.74
CA GLY A 192 -5.77 -13.36 -16.55
C GLY A 192 -4.69 -13.64 -15.51
N LEU A 193 -4.31 -12.61 -14.74
CA LEU A 193 -3.35 -12.76 -13.64
C LEU A 193 -4.05 -13.19 -12.35
N ASN A 194 -3.29 -13.67 -11.40
CA ASN A 194 -3.79 -14.15 -10.12
C ASN A 194 -3.37 -13.22 -8.97
N ASN A 195 -4.25 -13.04 -7.99
CA ASN A 195 -3.99 -12.30 -6.78
C ASN A 195 -3.86 -13.28 -5.61
N TYR A 196 -2.83 -13.09 -4.77
CA TYR A 196 -2.50 -13.98 -3.67
C TYR A 196 -2.40 -13.23 -2.35
N LEU A 197 -2.88 -13.85 -1.27
CA LEU A 197 -2.78 -13.35 0.09
C LEU A 197 -1.93 -14.32 0.91
N LEU A 198 -0.84 -13.82 1.51
CA LEU A 198 0.04 -14.58 2.41
C LEU A 198 -0.50 -14.49 3.83
N MET A 199 -0.91 -15.63 4.38
CA MET A 199 -1.51 -15.71 5.72
C MET A 199 -0.47 -15.86 6.83
N THR A 200 0.70 -16.41 6.52
CA THR A 200 1.82 -16.60 7.46
C THR A 200 2.60 -15.32 7.69
N GLU A 201 2.73 -14.49 6.66
CA GLU A 201 3.49 -13.24 6.68
C GLU A 201 2.60 -12.05 7.11
N GLY A 202 2.06 -12.13 8.33
CA GLY A 202 1.23 -11.05 8.85
C GLY A 202 2.05 -9.82 9.22
N VAL A 203 1.60 -8.66 8.73
CA VAL A 203 2.15 -7.34 9.07
C VAL A 203 1.27 -6.66 10.12
N LEU A 204 1.87 -5.86 10.99
CA LEU A 204 1.13 -5.08 11.98
C LEU A 204 0.54 -3.84 11.30
N HIS A 205 -0.78 -3.75 11.26
CA HIS A 205 -1.49 -2.60 10.73
C HIS A 205 -2.11 -1.80 11.88
N LYS A 206 -1.64 -0.58 12.06
CA LYS A 206 -2.09 0.38 13.08
C LYS A 206 -3.03 1.42 12.43
N PRO A 207 -4.32 1.13 12.26
CA PRO A 207 -5.20 2.05 11.54
C PRO A 207 -5.24 3.39 12.27
N HIS A 208 -4.75 4.43 11.60
CA HIS A 208 -4.74 5.78 12.11
C HIS A 208 -5.94 6.60 11.62
N SER A 209 -6.31 7.59 12.42
CA SER A 209 -7.53 8.39 12.22
C SER A 209 -7.34 9.62 11.32
N SER A 210 -6.31 9.67 10.48
CA SER A 210 -6.01 10.84 9.64
C SER A 210 -7.09 11.22 8.62
N ARG A 211 -8.02 10.30 8.30
CA ARG A 211 -9.11 10.59 7.37
C ARG A 211 -10.39 11.00 8.11
N PRO A 212 -10.87 12.25 7.96
CA PRO A 212 -12.04 12.76 8.71
C PRO A 212 -13.31 11.89 8.57
N TRP A 213 -13.51 11.25 7.41
CA TRP A 213 -14.66 10.40 7.19
C TRP A 213 -14.56 9.03 7.90
N LYS A 214 -13.33 8.50 8.13
CA LYS A 214 -13.13 7.31 8.96
C LYS A 214 -13.38 7.63 10.43
N GLN A 215 -13.03 8.83 10.90
CA GLN A 215 -13.38 9.29 12.24
C GLN A 215 -14.90 9.36 12.44
N LEU A 216 -15.66 9.68 11.39
CA LEU A 216 -17.12 9.68 11.45
C LEU A 216 -17.70 8.31 11.80
N LYS A 217 -17.06 7.21 11.38
CA LYS A 217 -17.44 5.84 11.73
C LYS A 217 -17.43 5.59 13.24
N TYR A 218 -16.45 6.18 13.94
CA TYR A 218 -16.32 6.03 15.38
C TYR A 218 -17.14 7.08 16.16
N LYS A 219 -17.25 8.30 15.63
CA LYS A 219 -17.99 9.39 16.27
C LYS A 219 -19.50 9.31 16.04
N ASN A 220 -19.93 8.89 14.84
CA ASN A 220 -21.34 8.76 14.48
C ASN A 220 -21.53 7.66 13.42
N PRO A 221 -21.60 6.37 13.84
CA PRO A 221 -21.75 5.23 12.94
C PRO A 221 -22.94 5.34 11.99
N MET A 222 -24.09 5.82 12.47
CA MET A 222 -25.29 5.96 11.64
C MET A 222 -25.07 6.93 10.48
N LYS A 223 -24.48 8.11 10.75
CA LYS A 223 -24.16 9.10 9.71
C LYS A 223 -23.11 8.56 8.73
N TYR A 224 -22.12 7.79 9.21
CA TYR A 224 -21.14 7.13 8.38
C TYR A 224 -21.77 6.14 7.40
N TYR A 225 -22.60 5.20 7.90
CA TYR A 225 -23.26 4.21 7.07
C TYR A 225 -24.28 4.83 6.12
N TYR A 226 -25.03 5.84 6.55
CA TYR A 226 -25.92 6.60 5.70
C TYR A 226 -25.16 7.27 4.54
N GLN A 227 -24.09 7.99 4.81
CA GLN A 227 -23.28 8.62 3.78
C GLN A 227 -22.62 7.59 2.85
N LYS A 228 -22.17 6.47 3.41
CA LYS A 228 -21.62 5.35 2.65
C LYS A 228 -22.63 4.80 1.65
N LEU A 229 -23.88 4.65 2.07
CA LEU A 229 -24.96 4.11 1.25
C LEU A 229 -25.43 5.13 0.18
N VAL A 230 -25.65 6.38 0.57
CA VAL A 230 -26.13 7.46 -0.32
C VAL A 230 -25.08 7.83 -1.36
N LYS A 231 -23.81 7.96 -0.97
CA LYS A 231 -22.70 8.27 -1.88
C LYS A 231 -22.18 7.05 -2.61
N ARG A 232 -22.78 5.86 -2.40
CA ARG A 232 -22.38 4.58 -3.00
C ARG A 232 -20.88 4.29 -2.88
N LEU A 233 -20.29 4.67 -1.75
CA LEU A 233 -18.85 4.55 -1.51
C LEU A 233 -18.37 3.10 -1.41
N ASP A 234 -19.26 2.13 -1.34
CA ASP A 234 -19.06 0.69 -1.31
C ASP A 234 -19.35 -0.01 -2.66
N ARG A 235 -19.83 0.75 -3.63
CA ARG A 235 -20.04 0.23 -4.99
C ARG A 235 -18.86 0.62 -5.87
N ILE A 236 -18.19 -0.37 -6.29
CA ILE A 236 -17.05 -0.32 -7.23
C ILE A 236 -17.57 -0.62 -8.62
#